data_29669604a50c766f7928469c020ca3a3
#
_entry.id   29669604a50c766f7928469c020ca3a3
#
_cell.length_a   1.000
_cell.length_b   1.000
_cell.length_c   1.000
_cell.angle_alpha   90.00
_cell.angle_beta   90.00
_cell.angle_gamma   90.00
#
_symmetry.space_group_name_H-M   'P 1'
#
loop_
_entity.id
_entity.type
_entity.pdbx_description
1 polymer ?
#
loop_
_entity_poly.entity_id
_entity_poly.type
_entity_poly.pdbx_seq_one_letter_code
_entity_poly.pdbx_strand_id
1 'polypeptide(L)'
;MNNLKTARMLRNLTQKEVANMMGVNRSTYTRYESGEVQPDNDKLRKLSTIFGVSIDYLLGQKVDGDGQENHLIPLLGTVPAGVPIEAIEDVEEYIDMYPRFVKHGELFALRVQGDSMEPDIRDGDIAIIEKQEFIENGGIAVIRVNGQDATLKKVKLLETGLMLIPSNPAYDPVFFDAGQIVSLPVTIIGKVIEIRRRL
;
A
#
# COMPACT_ATOMS: atom_id res chain seq x y z
N MET A 1 -19.46 12.87 -2.52
CA MET A 1 -18.21 13.62 -2.75
C MET A 1 -17.48 12.84 -3.85
N ASN A 2 -17.00 13.45 -4.92
CA ASN A 2 -16.35 12.70 -6.00
C ASN A 2 -14.88 12.42 -5.69
N ASN A 3 -14.29 11.42 -6.36
CA ASN A 3 -12.92 10.99 -6.16
C ASN A 3 -11.95 11.51 -7.25
N LEU A 4 -12.35 12.51 -8.05
CA LEU A 4 -11.55 13.01 -9.17
C LEU A 4 -10.18 13.55 -8.74
N LYS A 5 -10.13 14.31 -7.64
CA LYS A 5 -8.89 14.85 -7.08
C LYS A 5 -7.95 13.72 -6.64
N THR A 6 -8.49 12.73 -5.93
CA THR A 6 -7.74 11.54 -5.46
C THR A 6 -7.19 10.75 -6.65
N ALA A 7 -8.02 10.45 -7.65
CA ALA A 7 -7.59 9.73 -8.85
C ALA A 7 -6.47 10.45 -9.62
N ARG A 8 -6.55 11.78 -9.71
CA ARG A 8 -5.49 12.58 -10.34
C ARG A 8 -4.18 12.53 -9.57
N MET A 9 -4.25 12.68 -8.24
CA MET A 9 -3.05 12.64 -7.38
C MET A 9 -2.36 11.28 -7.42
N LEU A 10 -3.13 10.20 -7.45
CA LEU A 10 -2.61 8.83 -7.60
C LEU A 10 -1.85 8.62 -8.93
N ARG A 11 -2.11 9.42 -9.95
CA ARG A 11 -1.39 9.40 -11.24
C ARG A 11 -0.30 10.45 -11.33
N ASN A 12 0.02 11.15 -10.24
CA ASN A 12 1.01 12.24 -10.18
C ASN A 12 0.76 13.34 -11.23
N LEU A 13 -0.51 13.55 -11.62
CA LEU A 13 -0.89 14.55 -12.62
C LEU A 13 -1.30 15.88 -11.97
N THR A 14 -0.91 16.97 -12.60
CA THR A 14 -1.41 18.30 -12.26
C THR A 14 -2.80 18.55 -12.84
N GLN A 15 -3.58 19.45 -12.25
CA GLN A 15 -4.88 19.89 -12.82
C GLN A 15 -4.75 20.40 -14.26
N LYS A 16 -3.61 21.03 -14.60
CA LYS A 16 -3.35 21.56 -15.95
C LYS A 16 -3.16 20.43 -16.96
N GLU A 17 -2.43 19.38 -16.60
CA GLU A 17 -2.19 18.22 -17.47
C GLU A 17 -3.49 17.49 -17.75
N VAL A 18 -4.28 17.20 -16.70
CA VAL A 18 -5.58 16.52 -16.91
C VAL A 18 -6.53 17.39 -17.73
N ALA A 19 -6.60 18.69 -17.48
CA ALA A 19 -7.41 19.61 -18.29
C ALA A 19 -7.02 19.58 -19.77
N ASN A 20 -5.71 19.56 -20.06
CA ASN A 20 -5.19 19.44 -21.42
C ASN A 20 -5.58 18.10 -22.06
N MET A 21 -5.40 16.98 -21.36
CA MET A 21 -5.81 15.65 -21.83
C MET A 21 -7.30 15.56 -22.10
N MET A 22 -8.11 16.24 -21.27
CA MET A 22 -9.55 16.32 -21.42
C MET A 22 -10.02 17.26 -22.54
N GLY A 23 -9.17 18.18 -22.99
CA GLY A 23 -9.55 19.24 -23.93
C GLY A 23 -10.45 20.30 -23.30
N VAL A 24 -10.27 20.59 -22.00
CA VAL A 24 -11.03 21.61 -21.26
C VAL A 24 -10.09 22.62 -20.61
N ASN A 25 -10.62 23.75 -20.17
CA ASN A 25 -9.85 24.72 -19.40
C ASN A 25 -9.56 24.19 -18.00
N ARG A 26 -8.40 24.58 -17.43
CA ARG A 26 -8.04 24.22 -16.06
C ARG A 26 -9.14 24.58 -15.04
N SER A 27 -9.76 25.75 -15.18
CA SER A 27 -10.86 26.20 -14.32
C SER A 27 -12.06 25.25 -14.37
N THR A 28 -12.40 24.75 -15.56
CA THR A 28 -13.47 23.75 -15.73
C THR A 28 -13.13 22.44 -15.01
N TYR A 29 -11.90 21.96 -15.17
CA TYR A 29 -11.47 20.76 -14.49
C TYR A 29 -11.44 20.94 -12.95
N THR A 30 -10.98 22.11 -12.46
CA THR A 30 -11.02 22.42 -11.02
C THR A 30 -12.45 22.36 -10.47
N ARG A 31 -13.44 22.83 -11.24
CA ARG A 31 -14.87 22.76 -10.85
C ARG A 31 -15.41 21.32 -10.86
N TYR A 32 -14.87 20.45 -11.70
CA TYR A 32 -15.16 19.00 -11.62
C TYR A 32 -14.62 18.39 -10.31
N GLU A 33 -13.37 18.70 -9.93
CA GLU A 33 -12.80 18.20 -8.68
C GLU A 33 -13.51 18.73 -7.43
N SER A 34 -13.94 20.01 -7.43
CA SER A 34 -14.69 20.60 -6.32
C SER A 34 -16.11 20.09 -6.21
N GLY A 35 -16.63 19.41 -7.26
CA GLY A 35 -18.02 18.98 -7.35
C GLY A 35 -19.01 20.10 -7.67
N GLU A 36 -18.54 21.31 -7.99
CA GLU A 36 -19.36 22.44 -8.40
C GLU A 36 -20.07 22.20 -9.75
N VAL A 37 -19.39 21.45 -10.63
CA VAL A 37 -19.94 21.02 -11.92
C VAL A 37 -19.67 19.52 -12.07
N GLN A 38 -20.67 18.76 -12.49
CA GLN A 38 -20.51 17.35 -12.77
C GLN A 38 -20.10 17.17 -14.25
N PRO A 39 -19.04 16.38 -14.54
CA PRO A 39 -18.70 16.01 -15.90
C PRO A 39 -19.84 15.21 -16.55
N ASP A 40 -20.08 15.40 -17.85
CA ASP A 40 -20.98 14.57 -18.63
C ASP A 40 -20.41 13.15 -18.84
N ASN A 41 -21.23 12.23 -19.34
CA ASN A 41 -20.87 10.82 -19.49
C ASN A 41 -19.62 10.62 -20.38
N ASP A 42 -19.45 11.40 -21.43
CA ASP A 42 -18.29 11.28 -22.32
C ASP A 42 -17.00 11.73 -21.61
N LYS A 43 -17.10 12.80 -20.83
CA LYS A 43 -15.99 13.27 -20.00
C LYS A 43 -15.67 12.31 -18.86
N LEU A 44 -16.68 11.69 -18.25
CA LEU A 44 -16.46 10.65 -17.22
C LEU A 44 -15.75 9.42 -17.80
N ARG A 45 -16.15 8.96 -19.00
CA ARG A 45 -15.45 7.87 -19.71
C ARG A 45 -13.98 8.23 -20.00
N LYS A 46 -13.74 9.45 -20.46
CA LYS A 46 -12.39 9.93 -20.75
C LYS A 46 -11.53 10.02 -19.47
N LEU A 47 -12.10 10.51 -18.37
CA LEU A 47 -11.44 10.56 -17.06
C LEU A 47 -11.17 9.15 -16.52
N SER A 48 -12.12 8.24 -16.66
CA SER A 48 -11.95 6.82 -16.32
C SER A 48 -10.76 6.20 -17.07
N THR A 49 -10.62 6.46 -18.36
CA THR A 49 -9.47 6.00 -19.16
C THR A 49 -8.16 6.66 -18.73
N ILE A 50 -8.15 7.98 -18.50
CA ILE A 50 -6.95 8.73 -18.08
C ILE A 50 -6.43 8.23 -16.73
N PHE A 51 -7.34 8.01 -15.80
CA PHE A 51 -6.98 7.59 -14.43
C PHE A 51 -6.92 6.07 -14.24
N GLY A 52 -7.46 5.27 -15.18
CA GLY A 52 -7.53 3.81 -15.05
C GLY A 52 -8.43 3.35 -13.91
N VAL A 53 -9.54 4.06 -13.65
CA VAL A 53 -10.52 3.75 -12.59
C VAL A 53 -11.94 3.75 -13.14
N SER A 54 -12.89 3.09 -12.44
CA SER A 54 -14.29 3.07 -12.87
C SER A 54 -14.96 4.45 -12.79
N ILE A 55 -16.03 4.65 -13.58
CA ILE A 55 -16.86 5.87 -13.51
C ILE A 55 -17.52 5.98 -12.13
N ASP A 56 -17.99 4.87 -11.58
CA ASP A 56 -18.63 4.81 -10.26
C ASP A 56 -17.68 5.27 -9.15
N TYR A 57 -16.42 4.83 -9.21
CA TYR A 57 -15.35 5.33 -8.33
C TYR A 57 -15.21 6.86 -8.46
N LEU A 58 -15.12 7.39 -9.69
CA LEU A 58 -14.98 8.83 -9.92
C LEU A 58 -16.15 9.64 -9.35
N LEU A 59 -17.35 9.06 -9.40
CA LEU A 59 -18.57 9.66 -8.85
C LEU A 59 -18.69 9.53 -7.32
N GLY A 60 -17.80 8.77 -6.68
CA GLY A 60 -17.86 8.51 -5.25
C GLY A 60 -19.04 7.62 -4.85
N GLN A 61 -19.57 6.83 -5.78
CA GLN A 61 -20.62 5.86 -5.50
C GLN A 61 -19.99 4.63 -4.83
N LYS A 62 -20.61 4.15 -3.75
CA LYS A 62 -20.30 2.83 -3.21
C LYS A 62 -20.92 1.81 -4.15
N VAL A 63 -20.08 1.00 -4.78
CA VAL A 63 -20.57 -0.12 -5.60
C VAL A 63 -20.85 -1.28 -4.64
N ASP A 64 -22.11 -1.46 -4.27
CA ASP A 64 -22.58 -2.67 -3.61
C ASP A 64 -22.67 -3.75 -4.69
N GLY A 65 -21.72 -4.68 -4.70
CA GLY A 65 -21.77 -5.90 -5.50
C GLY A 65 -20.84 -5.91 -6.72
N ASP A 66 -19.96 -6.88 -6.74
CA ASP A 66 -19.23 -7.52 -7.86
C ASP A 66 -18.60 -6.66 -9.00
N GLY A 67 -18.60 -5.35 -8.88
CA GLY A 67 -17.85 -4.42 -9.72
C GLY A 67 -16.43 -4.28 -9.15
N GLN A 68 -15.45 -4.72 -9.90
CA GLN A 68 -14.02 -4.60 -9.60
C GLN A 68 -13.62 -3.13 -9.46
N GLU A 69 -13.79 -2.55 -8.28
CA GLU A 69 -13.03 -1.35 -7.92
C GLU A 69 -11.57 -1.79 -7.74
N ASN A 70 -10.76 -1.50 -8.73
CA ASN A 70 -9.32 -1.64 -8.57
C ASN A 70 -8.87 -0.57 -7.57
N HIS A 71 -8.63 -0.98 -6.34
CA HIS A 71 -7.97 -0.13 -5.36
C HIS A 71 -6.49 -0.12 -5.68
N LEU A 72 -5.98 1.04 -6.10
CA LEU A 72 -4.56 1.23 -6.34
C LEU A 72 -3.85 1.43 -5.00
N ILE A 73 -2.91 0.56 -4.69
CA ILE A 73 -2.02 0.71 -3.55
C ILE A 73 -0.60 1.09 -4.01
N PRO A 74 0.13 1.93 -3.27
CA PRO A 74 1.50 2.28 -3.64
C PRO A 74 2.44 1.09 -3.43
N LEU A 75 3.29 0.80 -4.42
CA LEU A 75 4.48 -0.01 -4.26
C LEU A 75 5.62 0.91 -3.86
N LEU A 76 6.12 0.74 -2.65
CA LEU A 76 7.23 1.51 -2.10
C LEU A 76 8.54 0.77 -2.37
N GLY A 77 9.57 1.50 -2.81
CA GLY A 77 10.90 0.93 -3.04
C GLY A 77 11.56 0.51 -1.74
N THR A 78 11.57 1.41 -0.77
CA THR A 78 12.11 1.16 0.57
C THR A 78 11.25 1.81 1.64
N VAL A 79 11.33 1.29 2.86
CA VAL A 79 10.73 1.91 4.05
C VAL A 79 11.87 2.47 4.91
N PRO A 80 12.27 3.74 4.70
CA PRO A 80 13.41 4.30 5.41
C PRO A 80 13.14 4.43 6.90
N ALA A 81 14.23 4.38 7.68
CA ALA A 81 14.16 4.52 9.13
C ALA A 81 13.59 5.88 9.54
N GLY A 82 12.66 5.88 10.51
CA GLY A 82 12.11 7.11 11.10
C GLY A 82 11.08 7.86 10.25
N VAL A 83 10.78 7.40 9.03
CA VAL A 83 9.79 8.03 8.15
C VAL A 83 8.46 7.28 8.28
N PRO A 84 7.34 7.94 8.61
CA PRO A 84 6.01 7.34 8.51
C PRO A 84 5.71 6.92 7.06
N ILE A 85 4.97 5.83 6.88
CA ILE A 85 4.66 5.30 5.53
C ILE A 85 3.96 6.34 4.67
N GLU A 86 3.09 7.15 5.26
CA GLU A 86 2.35 8.22 4.59
C GLU A 86 3.24 9.35 4.05
N ALA A 87 4.44 9.47 4.59
CA ALA A 87 5.43 10.48 4.21
C ALA A 87 6.51 9.92 3.26
N ILE A 88 6.38 8.65 2.82
CA ILE A 88 7.30 8.05 1.85
C ILE A 88 6.92 8.56 0.46
N GLU A 89 7.80 9.38 -0.12
CA GLU A 89 7.64 9.94 -1.46
C GLU A 89 8.13 8.98 -2.57
N ASP A 90 8.89 7.95 -2.18
CA ASP A 90 9.50 6.98 -3.11
C ASP A 90 8.50 5.86 -3.48
N VAL A 91 7.54 6.21 -4.33
CA VAL A 91 6.56 5.27 -4.90
C VAL A 91 7.07 4.82 -6.26
N GLU A 92 7.44 3.54 -6.39
CA GLU A 92 7.89 2.96 -7.67
C GLU A 92 6.74 2.87 -8.69
N GLU A 93 5.63 2.29 -8.27
CA GLU A 93 4.42 2.11 -9.09
C GLU A 93 3.17 1.98 -8.21
N TYR A 94 1.99 1.98 -8.83
CA TYR A 94 0.73 1.65 -8.16
C TYR A 94 0.24 0.28 -8.62
N ILE A 95 -0.21 -0.55 -7.67
CA ILE A 95 -0.64 -1.92 -7.92
C ILE A 95 -2.15 -2.03 -7.71
N ASP A 96 -2.83 -2.69 -8.65
CA ASP A 96 -4.26 -2.98 -8.53
C ASP A 96 -4.51 -4.01 -7.42
N MET A 97 -5.44 -3.68 -6.51
CA MET A 97 -5.93 -4.58 -5.47
C MET A 97 -7.41 -4.89 -5.64
N TYR A 98 -7.78 -6.14 -5.39
CA TYR A 98 -9.19 -6.53 -5.37
C TYR A 98 -9.88 -6.00 -4.10
N PRO A 99 -11.13 -5.51 -4.20
CA PRO A 99 -11.88 -4.91 -3.09
C PRO A 99 -12.02 -5.80 -1.86
N ARG A 100 -12.02 -7.12 -2.03
CA ARG A 100 -12.11 -8.09 -0.93
C ARG A 100 -10.98 -7.99 0.12
N PHE A 101 -9.85 -7.42 -0.26
CA PHE A 101 -8.69 -7.24 0.63
C PHE A 101 -8.66 -5.86 1.31
N VAL A 102 -9.50 -4.92 0.86
CA VAL A 102 -9.51 -3.52 1.35
C VAL A 102 -10.44 -3.31 2.53
N LYS A 103 -10.87 -4.38 3.19
CA LYS A 103 -11.97 -4.30 4.17
C LYS A 103 -11.67 -3.49 5.44
N HIS A 104 -10.44 -3.32 5.89
CA HIS A 104 -10.19 -2.82 7.25
C HIS A 104 -8.91 -2.00 7.48
N GLY A 105 -8.17 -1.55 6.46
CA GLY A 105 -6.93 -0.84 6.74
C GLY A 105 -6.31 -0.13 5.55
N GLU A 106 -5.32 0.68 5.83
CA GLU A 106 -4.44 1.27 4.84
C GLU A 106 -3.52 0.19 4.30
N LEU A 107 -3.50 0.03 2.97
CA LEU A 107 -2.68 -0.97 2.28
C LEU A 107 -1.53 -0.29 1.54
N PHE A 108 -0.40 -0.95 1.54
CA PHE A 108 0.75 -0.61 0.71
C PHE A 108 1.46 -1.90 0.26
N ALA A 109 2.34 -1.78 -0.71
CA ALA A 109 3.15 -2.89 -1.18
C ALA A 109 4.64 -2.59 -1.00
N LEU A 110 5.44 -3.63 -0.80
CA LEU A 110 6.90 -3.57 -0.76
C LEU A 110 7.49 -4.60 -1.71
N ARG A 111 8.57 -4.24 -2.38
CA ARG A 111 9.42 -5.19 -3.08
C ARG A 111 10.33 -5.88 -2.07
N VAL A 112 10.25 -7.21 -2.03
CA VAL A 112 11.08 -8.03 -1.15
C VAL A 112 12.52 -8.01 -1.62
N GLN A 113 13.45 -7.80 -0.70
CA GLN A 113 14.89 -7.86 -0.94
C GLN A 113 15.52 -8.89 -0.02
N GLY A 114 16.40 -9.72 -0.60
CA GLY A 114 17.11 -10.79 0.11
C GLY A 114 16.32 -12.08 0.24
N ASP A 115 16.96 -13.09 0.78
CA ASP A 115 16.55 -14.50 0.76
C ASP A 115 16.15 -15.07 2.13
N SER A 116 16.11 -14.23 3.17
CA SER A 116 15.84 -14.69 4.55
C SER A 116 14.47 -15.34 4.76
N MET A 117 13.52 -15.10 3.85
CA MET A 117 12.17 -15.67 3.88
C MET A 117 11.95 -16.76 2.82
N GLU A 118 13.01 -17.21 2.13
CA GLU A 118 12.93 -18.34 1.21
C GLU A 118 12.68 -19.67 1.96
N PRO A 119 11.99 -20.63 1.35
CA PRO A 119 11.44 -20.64 -0.02
C PRO A 119 10.06 -19.96 -0.14
N ASP A 120 9.45 -19.57 0.98
CA ASP A 120 8.06 -19.06 1.02
C ASP A 120 7.93 -17.74 0.27
N ILE A 121 8.82 -16.79 0.58
CA ILE A 121 8.89 -15.46 -0.04
C ILE A 121 10.31 -15.29 -0.58
N ARG A 122 10.42 -14.92 -1.86
CA ARG A 122 11.70 -14.82 -2.57
C ARG A 122 12.08 -13.38 -2.84
N ASP A 123 13.36 -13.18 -3.11
CA ASP A 123 13.87 -11.91 -3.63
C ASP A 123 13.09 -11.48 -4.89
N GLY A 124 12.71 -10.20 -4.95
CA GLY A 124 11.91 -9.64 -6.05
C GLY A 124 10.40 -9.85 -5.96
N ASP A 125 9.89 -10.69 -5.04
CA ASP A 125 8.46 -10.80 -4.78
C ASP A 125 7.88 -9.45 -4.33
N ILE A 126 6.58 -9.26 -4.54
CA ILE A 126 5.86 -8.08 -4.04
C ILE A 126 5.00 -8.53 -2.87
N ALA A 127 5.30 -8.03 -1.68
CA ALA A 127 4.50 -8.22 -0.48
C ALA A 127 3.44 -7.14 -0.39
N ILE A 128 2.16 -7.54 -0.25
CA ILE A 128 1.04 -6.65 0.04
C ILE A 128 0.84 -6.63 1.54
N ILE A 129 0.80 -5.43 2.11
CA ILE A 129 0.87 -5.21 3.55
C ILE A 129 -0.35 -4.39 3.99
N GLU A 130 -1.02 -4.89 5.03
CA GLU A 130 -2.01 -4.14 5.79
C GLU A 130 -1.30 -3.43 6.95
N LYS A 131 -1.39 -2.10 6.98
CA LYS A 131 -0.77 -1.29 8.02
C LYS A 131 -1.44 -1.55 9.36
N GLN A 132 -0.69 -2.03 10.33
CA GLN A 132 -1.14 -2.25 11.70
C GLN A 132 0.06 -2.38 12.64
N GLU A 133 -0.14 -2.04 13.91
CA GLU A 133 0.91 -2.05 14.93
C GLU A 133 1.00 -3.37 15.71
N PHE A 134 0.11 -4.31 15.44
CA PHE A 134 0.06 -5.63 16.10
C PHE A 134 -0.05 -6.75 15.09
N ILE A 135 0.32 -7.96 15.50
CA ILE A 135 0.26 -9.16 14.66
C ILE A 135 -0.16 -10.37 15.49
N GLU A 136 -0.92 -11.27 14.88
CA GLU A 136 -1.23 -12.54 15.51
C GLU A 136 0.01 -13.46 15.53
N ASN A 137 0.04 -14.35 16.49
CA ASN A 137 1.13 -15.33 16.64
C ASN A 137 1.26 -16.19 15.37
N GLY A 138 2.45 -16.21 14.80
CA GLY A 138 2.75 -16.91 13.56
C GLY A 138 2.50 -16.12 12.27
N GLY A 139 2.00 -14.90 12.35
CA GLY A 139 1.84 -14.00 11.18
C GLY A 139 3.18 -13.54 10.62
N ILE A 140 3.20 -13.19 9.33
CA ILE A 140 4.35 -12.56 8.67
C ILE A 140 4.14 -11.05 8.70
N ALA A 141 5.14 -10.32 9.20
CA ALA A 141 5.07 -8.87 9.32
C ALA A 141 6.29 -8.18 8.70
N VAL A 142 6.07 -6.93 8.35
CA VAL A 142 7.13 -5.95 8.12
C VAL A 142 7.46 -5.33 9.47
N ILE A 143 8.72 -5.42 9.88
CA ILE A 143 9.18 -5.06 11.21
C ILE A 143 10.39 -4.15 11.08
N ARG A 144 10.46 -3.16 11.94
CA ARG A 144 11.63 -2.29 12.11
C ARG A 144 12.24 -2.56 13.47
N VAL A 145 13.54 -2.73 13.51
CA VAL A 145 14.32 -2.93 14.75
C VAL A 145 15.31 -1.79 14.90
N ASN A 146 15.30 -1.11 16.05
CA ASN A 146 16.24 -0.04 16.38
C ASN A 146 16.36 1.07 15.32
N GLY A 147 15.23 1.42 14.70
CA GLY A 147 15.20 2.45 13.66
C GLY A 147 15.91 2.10 12.36
N GLN A 148 16.35 0.86 12.17
CA GLN A 148 16.95 0.37 10.92
C GLN A 148 15.90 0.17 9.83
N ASP A 149 16.33 -0.20 8.63
CA ASP A 149 15.45 -0.54 7.52
C ASP A 149 14.48 -1.66 7.89
N ALA A 150 13.32 -1.63 7.26
CA ALA A 150 12.29 -2.62 7.51
C ALA A 150 12.69 -4.00 6.99
N THR A 151 12.33 -5.05 7.72
CA THR A 151 12.55 -6.44 7.34
C THR A 151 11.28 -7.27 7.43
N LEU A 152 11.16 -8.31 6.60
CA LEU A 152 10.08 -9.30 6.69
C LEU A 152 10.52 -10.48 7.55
N LYS A 153 9.69 -10.84 8.54
CA LYS A 153 9.88 -12.03 9.36
C LYS A 153 8.54 -12.61 9.80
N LYS A 154 8.55 -13.90 10.10
CA LYS A 154 7.46 -14.53 10.82
C LYS A 154 7.61 -14.18 12.31
N VAL A 155 6.51 -13.74 12.92
CA VAL A 155 6.50 -13.33 14.33
C VAL A 155 5.95 -14.42 15.21
N LYS A 156 6.67 -14.78 16.25
CA LYS A 156 6.19 -15.64 17.32
C LYS A 156 6.12 -14.83 18.61
N LEU A 157 4.92 -14.67 19.13
CA LEU A 157 4.69 -14.00 20.41
C LEU A 157 4.89 -15.00 21.56
N LEU A 158 5.62 -14.59 22.57
CA LEU A 158 5.94 -15.34 23.78
C LEU A 158 5.54 -14.52 25.01
N GLU A 159 5.29 -15.16 26.15
CA GLU A 159 4.97 -14.45 27.40
C GLU A 159 6.07 -13.45 27.81
N THR A 160 7.32 -13.76 27.49
CA THR A 160 8.50 -12.97 27.88
C THR A 160 9.03 -12.03 26.80
N GLY A 161 8.40 -12.01 25.60
CA GLY A 161 8.88 -11.19 24.49
C GLY A 161 8.38 -11.66 23.13
N LEU A 162 9.11 -11.37 22.09
CA LEU A 162 8.81 -11.81 20.73
C LEU A 162 10.03 -12.43 20.05
N MET A 163 9.78 -13.33 19.12
CA MET A 163 10.81 -13.96 18.30
C MET A 163 10.53 -13.66 16.82
N LEU A 164 11.54 -13.19 16.12
CA LEU A 164 11.55 -13.00 14.68
C LEU A 164 12.17 -14.23 14.02
N ILE A 165 11.38 -14.91 13.20
CA ILE A 165 11.75 -16.19 12.60
C ILE A 165 11.86 -16.02 11.09
N PRO A 166 13.07 -16.20 10.50
CA PRO A 166 13.22 -16.32 9.05
C PRO A 166 12.63 -17.66 8.57
N SER A 167 12.15 -17.73 7.33
CA SER A 167 11.75 -19.00 6.71
C SER A 167 12.96 -19.78 6.20
N ASN A 168 14.03 -19.08 5.84
CA ASN A 168 15.26 -19.70 5.36
C ASN A 168 16.10 -20.24 6.54
N PRO A 169 16.37 -21.56 6.59
CA PRO A 169 17.13 -22.17 7.68
C PRO A 169 18.61 -21.75 7.75
N ALA A 170 19.11 -21.03 6.75
CA ALA A 170 20.46 -20.45 6.79
C ALA A 170 20.57 -19.25 7.74
N TYR A 171 19.44 -18.75 8.24
CA TYR A 171 19.36 -17.61 9.16
C TYR A 171 18.79 -18.05 10.50
N ASP A 172 19.41 -17.60 11.59
CA ASP A 172 18.93 -17.89 12.93
C ASP A 172 17.74 -16.99 13.34
N PRO A 173 16.77 -17.55 14.10
CA PRO A 173 15.74 -16.74 14.75
C PRO A 173 16.35 -15.78 15.77
N VAL A 174 15.76 -14.57 15.87
CA VAL A 174 16.19 -13.54 16.83
C VAL A 174 15.11 -13.34 17.87
N PHE A 175 15.44 -13.51 19.15
CA PHE A 175 14.56 -13.27 20.27
C PHE A 175 14.80 -11.88 20.87
N PHE A 176 13.72 -11.17 21.18
CA PHE A 176 13.72 -9.90 21.90
C PHE A 176 12.87 -10.07 23.16
N ASP A 177 13.48 -9.91 24.32
CA ASP A 177 12.74 -9.84 25.59
C ASP A 177 12.01 -8.49 25.74
N ALA A 178 11.12 -8.38 26.74
CA ALA A 178 10.33 -7.18 26.97
C ALA A 178 11.19 -5.92 27.18
N GLY A 179 12.36 -6.04 27.82
CA GLY A 179 13.31 -4.94 28.01
C GLY A 179 13.98 -4.52 26.70
N GLN A 180 14.36 -5.48 25.89
CA GLN A 180 14.95 -5.25 24.56
C GLN A 180 13.95 -4.63 23.58
N ILE A 181 12.68 -5.01 23.62
CA ILE A 181 11.62 -4.41 22.79
C ILE A 181 11.51 -2.90 23.05
N VAL A 182 11.74 -2.48 24.30
CA VAL A 182 11.69 -1.05 24.69
C VAL A 182 13.01 -0.35 24.38
N SER A 183 14.15 -0.97 24.69
CA SER A 183 15.48 -0.35 24.53
C SER A 183 15.99 -0.34 23.10
N LEU A 184 15.62 -1.34 22.32
CA LEU A 184 15.84 -1.46 20.87
C LEU A 184 14.46 -1.46 20.21
N PRO A 185 13.83 -0.29 19.95
CA PRO A 185 12.43 -0.25 19.56
C PRO A 185 12.14 -1.21 18.41
N VAL A 186 11.40 -2.29 18.72
CA VAL A 186 10.89 -3.25 17.73
C VAL A 186 9.49 -2.83 17.38
N THR A 187 9.31 -2.31 16.16
CA THR A 187 8.04 -1.76 15.69
C THR A 187 7.48 -2.62 14.56
N ILE A 188 6.25 -3.09 14.72
CA ILE A 188 5.49 -3.70 13.63
C ILE A 188 4.93 -2.57 12.77
N ILE A 189 5.22 -2.61 11.47
CA ILE A 189 4.76 -1.63 10.48
C ILE A 189 3.46 -2.10 9.84
N GLY A 190 3.35 -3.42 9.62
CA GLY A 190 2.16 -4.01 9.06
C GLY A 190 2.28 -5.51 8.87
N LYS A 191 1.13 -6.14 8.59
CA LYS A 191 0.97 -7.56 8.34
C LYS A 191 0.99 -7.85 6.86
N VAL A 192 1.75 -8.84 6.43
CA VAL A 192 1.70 -9.35 5.06
C VAL A 192 0.41 -10.14 4.86
N ILE A 193 -0.41 -9.73 3.88
CA ILE A 193 -1.70 -10.37 3.57
C ILE A 193 -1.69 -11.12 2.24
N GLU A 194 -0.77 -10.78 1.32
CA GLU A 194 -0.63 -11.42 0.02
C GLU A 194 0.82 -11.30 -0.47
N ILE A 195 1.28 -12.29 -1.22
CA ILE A 195 2.55 -12.24 -1.96
C ILE A 195 2.25 -12.41 -3.44
N ARG A 196 2.80 -11.53 -4.26
CA ARG A 196 2.73 -11.59 -5.73
C ARG A 196 4.10 -11.88 -6.31
N ARG A 197 4.16 -12.91 -7.14
CA ARG A 197 5.36 -13.31 -7.86
C ARG A 197 5.11 -13.21 -9.36
N ARG A 198 6.00 -12.50 -10.05
CA ARG A 198 6.06 -12.57 -11.51
C ARG A 198 6.87 -13.84 -11.90
N LEU A 199 6.30 -14.67 -12.76
CA LEU A 199 6.95 -15.86 -13.32
C LEU A 199 7.73 -15.48 -14.58
#